data_3e862298b53b984284252ddc8cd901b7
#
_entry.id   3e862298b53b984284252ddc8cd901b7
#
_cell.length_a   1.000
_cell.length_b   1.000
_cell.length_c   1.000
_cell.angle_alpha   90.00
_cell.angle_beta   90.00
_cell.angle_gamma   90.00
#
_symmetry.space_group_name_H-M   'P 1'
#
loop_
_entity.id
_entity.type
_entity.pdbx_description
1 polymer ?
#
loop_
_entity_poly.entity_id
_entity_poly.type
_entity_poly.pdbx_seq_one_letter_code
_entity_poly.pdbx_strand_id
1 'polypeptide(L)'
;MASPLELRRRIRSVDNTRQITRAMQLVAASRMRRAQEAVQAARPYATHISGMIERLVLATGNDRLPPILQPRPIERTAFLVLTTNRGLAGPLNTNIVRTAVSEIDATSDAIEISVVVVGKKGHLALRGLYTLSAVFTDISDQPSVLDIAPVTQLLVDGYERGDFDEVRMVYPEFVNILTQQPRVVRLFPVVLPEVQQDAREADIIFEPDPASVLEALIPRFVEMTVYRAMLELAASEQSARMVAMRAATENATELIEGLRLAYNKLRQARITSEIIDIASGANALADA
;
A
#
# COMPACT_ATOMS: atom_id res chain seq x y z
N MET A 1 -25.87 17.97 30.88
CA MET A 1 -26.40 16.69 30.36
C MET A 1 -26.82 16.86 28.89
N ALA A 2 -26.59 15.91 28.01
CA ALA A 2 -27.02 16.03 26.62
C ALA A 2 -28.54 16.04 26.51
N SER A 3 -29.09 16.90 25.66
CA SER A 3 -30.56 16.99 25.45
C SER A 3 -31.05 15.81 24.56
N PRO A 4 -32.35 15.41 24.68
CA PRO A 4 -32.92 14.38 23.80
C PRO A 4 -32.78 14.73 22.31
N LEU A 5 -32.85 16.01 21.97
CA LEU A 5 -32.69 16.49 20.61
C LEU A 5 -31.25 16.29 20.11
N GLU A 6 -30.26 16.53 20.97
CA GLU A 6 -28.85 16.34 20.67
C GLU A 6 -28.52 14.85 20.45
N LEU A 7 -29.06 13.96 21.31
CA LEU A 7 -28.88 12.50 21.12
C LEU A 7 -29.51 12.03 19.81
N ARG A 8 -30.69 12.52 19.43
CA ARG A 8 -31.28 12.22 18.11
C ARG A 8 -30.40 12.68 16.95
N ARG A 9 -29.80 13.86 17.03
CA ARG A 9 -28.90 14.39 16.01
C ARG A 9 -27.64 13.51 15.91
N ARG A 10 -27.07 13.10 17.03
CA ARG A 10 -25.93 12.18 17.09
C ARG A 10 -26.25 10.82 16.48
N ILE A 11 -27.37 10.21 16.84
CA ILE A 11 -27.83 8.93 16.26
C ILE A 11 -27.90 9.04 14.73
N ARG A 12 -28.53 10.11 14.20
CA ARG A 12 -28.62 10.32 12.75
C ARG A 12 -27.25 10.50 12.09
N SER A 13 -26.35 11.26 12.69
CA SER A 13 -24.98 11.47 12.17
C SER A 13 -24.19 10.16 12.12
N VAL A 14 -24.22 9.36 13.19
CA VAL A 14 -23.53 8.06 13.25
C VAL A 14 -24.16 7.06 12.28
N ASP A 15 -25.47 7.07 12.09
CA ASP A 15 -26.15 6.22 11.13
C ASP A 15 -25.75 6.54 9.68
N ASN A 16 -25.63 7.81 9.34
CA ASN A 16 -25.11 8.23 8.03
C ASN A 16 -23.66 7.76 7.84
N THR A 17 -22.81 7.89 8.86
CA THR A 17 -21.43 7.39 8.81
C THR A 17 -21.40 5.87 8.61
N ARG A 18 -22.24 5.12 9.31
CA ARG A 18 -22.39 3.67 9.14
C ARG A 18 -22.78 3.28 7.71
N GLN A 19 -23.70 4.01 7.09
CA GLN A 19 -24.10 3.76 5.69
C GLN A 19 -22.95 4.03 4.72
N ILE A 20 -22.20 5.12 4.92
CA ILE A 20 -21.04 5.47 4.11
C ILE A 20 -19.95 4.41 4.25
N THR A 21 -19.61 4.00 5.48
CA THR A 21 -18.55 2.99 5.70
C THR A 21 -18.95 1.63 5.10
N ARG A 22 -20.22 1.25 5.19
CA ARG A 22 -20.74 0.03 4.55
C ARG A 22 -20.65 0.09 3.03
N ALA A 23 -21.01 1.21 2.42
CA ALA A 23 -20.86 1.39 0.97
C ALA A 23 -19.38 1.34 0.55
N MET A 24 -18.48 2.00 1.30
CA MET A 24 -17.04 1.96 1.05
C MET A 24 -16.46 0.55 1.19
N GLN A 25 -16.94 -0.25 2.15
CA GLN A 25 -16.56 -1.66 2.29
C GLN A 25 -16.88 -2.45 1.02
N LEU A 26 -18.09 -2.32 0.47
CA LEU A 26 -18.52 -3.02 -0.73
C LEU A 26 -17.72 -2.61 -1.97
N VAL A 27 -17.47 -1.32 -2.13
CA VAL A 27 -16.64 -0.78 -3.22
C VAL A 27 -15.21 -1.31 -3.11
N ALA A 28 -14.63 -1.29 -1.90
CA ALA A 28 -13.28 -1.81 -1.66
C ALA A 28 -13.20 -3.33 -1.97
N ALA A 29 -14.20 -4.12 -1.58
CA ALA A 29 -14.27 -5.55 -1.89
C ALA A 29 -14.27 -5.82 -3.41
N SER A 30 -15.06 -5.06 -4.17
CA SER A 30 -15.09 -5.17 -5.64
C SER A 30 -13.76 -4.80 -6.28
N ARG A 31 -13.12 -3.71 -5.81
CA ARG A 31 -11.82 -3.25 -6.33
C ARG A 31 -10.69 -4.22 -5.95
N MET A 32 -10.72 -4.77 -4.74
CA MET A 32 -9.76 -5.78 -4.28
C MET A 32 -9.77 -7.00 -5.20
N ARG A 33 -10.96 -7.51 -5.54
CA ARG A 33 -11.07 -8.67 -6.43
C ARG A 33 -10.41 -8.41 -7.78
N ARG A 34 -10.66 -7.24 -8.39
CA ARG A 34 -10.02 -6.84 -9.66
C ARG A 34 -8.51 -6.70 -9.53
N ALA A 35 -8.02 -6.14 -8.42
CA ALA A 35 -6.59 -6.02 -8.17
C ALA A 35 -5.93 -7.40 -8.01
N GLN A 36 -6.57 -8.35 -7.32
CA GLN A 36 -6.09 -9.73 -7.21
C GLN A 36 -6.04 -10.44 -8.58
N GLU A 37 -7.07 -10.26 -9.42
CA GLU A 37 -7.09 -10.80 -10.77
C GLU A 37 -5.92 -10.24 -11.60
N ALA A 38 -5.61 -8.94 -11.47
CA ALA A 38 -4.46 -8.31 -12.14
C ALA A 38 -3.11 -8.86 -11.63
N VAL A 39 -2.94 -9.06 -10.33
CA VAL A 39 -1.73 -9.68 -9.75
C VAL A 39 -1.55 -11.10 -10.29
N GLN A 40 -2.63 -11.88 -10.36
CA GLN A 40 -2.57 -13.26 -10.90
C GLN A 40 -2.25 -13.28 -12.39
N ALA A 41 -2.82 -12.36 -13.16
CA ALA A 41 -2.55 -12.25 -14.59
C ALA A 41 -1.10 -11.83 -14.91
N ALA A 42 -0.46 -11.05 -14.02
CA ALA A 42 0.93 -10.63 -14.19
C ALA A 42 1.96 -11.73 -13.82
N ARG A 43 1.60 -12.72 -12.99
CA ARG A 43 2.52 -13.78 -12.52
C ARG A 43 3.21 -14.57 -13.63
N PRO A 44 2.50 -15.10 -14.66
CA PRO A 44 3.13 -15.91 -15.72
C PRO A 44 4.23 -15.13 -16.42
N TYR A 45 3.97 -13.86 -16.75
CA TYR A 45 4.94 -13.01 -17.42
C TYR A 45 6.20 -12.78 -16.58
N ALA A 46 6.04 -12.48 -15.29
CA ALA A 46 7.17 -12.30 -14.37
C ALA A 46 8.01 -13.58 -14.25
N THR A 47 7.37 -14.75 -14.18
CA THR A 47 8.06 -16.06 -14.12
C THR A 47 8.83 -16.34 -15.40
N HIS A 48 8.22 -16.09 -16.56
CA HIS A 48 8.88 -16.35 -17.85
C HIS A 48 10.06 -15.40 -18.08
N ILE A 49 9.93 -14.12 -17.78
CA ILE A 49 11.03 -13.15 -17.90
C ILE A 49 12.20 -13.52 -16.98
N SER A 50 11.93 -13.91 -15.72
CA SER A 50 12.98 -14.35 -14.80
C SER A 50 13.73 -15.56 -15.35
N GLY A 51 13.01 -16.58 -15.81
CA GLY A 51 13.63 -17.77 -16.41
C GLY A 51 14.40 -17.49 -17.70
N MET A 52 13.99 -16.50 -18.50
CA MET A 52 14.76 -16.06 -19.67
C MET A 52 16.06 -15.37 -19.26
N ILE A 53 16.01 -14.48 -18.26
CA ILE A 53 17.19 -13.78 -17.76
C ILE A 53 18.21 -14.76 -17.19
N GLU A 54 17.76 -15.75 -16.41
CA GLU A 54 18.63 -16.80 -15.86
C GLU A 54 19.40 -17.52 -16.98
N ARG A 55 18.74 -17.94 -18.05
CA ARG A 55 19.34 -18.58 -19.21
C ARG A 55 20.30 -17.67 -19.96
N LEU A 56 19.93 -16.41 -20.16
CA LEU A 56 20.78 -15.41 -20.81
C LEU A 56 22.03 -15.12 -20.01
N VAL A 57 21.96 -15.04 -18.68
CA VAL A 57 23.12 -14.86 -17.81
C VAL A 57 24.08 -16.05 -17.94
N LEU A 58 23.55 -17.28 -17.93
CA LEU A 58 24.36 -18.47 -18.14
C LEU A 58 25.06 -18.49 -19.52
N ALA A 59 24.33 -18.07 -20.58
CA ALA A 59 24.85 -18.05 -21.93
C ALA A 59 25.86 -16.91 -22.17
N THR A 60 25.72 -15.77 -21.44
CA THR A 60 26.60 -14.60 -21.59
C THR A 60 27.94 -14.79 -20.86
N GLY A 61 27.94 -15.53 -19.75
CA GLY A 61 29.13 -15.68 -18.87
C GLY A 61 29.38 -14.42 -18.04
N ASN A 62 30.06 -14.59 -16.90
CA ASN A 62 30.24 -13.53 -15.90
C ASN A 62 31.01 -12.29 -16.39
N ASP A 63 31.92 -12.48 -17.37
CA ASP A 63 32.80 -11.41 -17.84
C ASP A 63 32.10 -10.37 -18.76
N ARG A 64 30.90 -10.69 -19.25
CA ARG A 64 30.14 -9.85 -20.19
C ARG A 64 28.77 -9.42 -19.66
N LEU A 65 28.56 -9.53 -18.36
CA LEU A 65 27.29 -9.11 -17.76
C LEU A 65 27.13 -7.58 -17.83
N PRO A 66 25.94 -7.07 -18.17
CA PRO A 66 25.64 -5.65 -18.09
C PRO A 66 25.92 -5.06 -16.69
N PRO A 67 26.34 -3.79 -16.58
CA PRO A 67 26.68 -3.14 -15.31
C PRO A 67 25.58 -3.26 -14.24
N ILE A 68 24.32 -3.28 -14.66
CA ILE A 68 23.13 -3.36 -13.80
C ILE A 68 23.00 -4.72 -13.06
N LEU A 69 23.72 -5.76 -13.50
CA LEU A 69 23.80 -7.07 -12.86
C LEU A 69 25.07 -7.23 -12.02
N GLN A 70 26.05 -6.34 -12.19
CA GLN A 70 27.34 -6.45 -11.51
C GLN A 70 27.26 -5.78 -10.14
N PRO A 71 27.60 -6.49 -9.04
CA PRO A 71 27.73 -5.84 -7.74
C PRO A 71 28.92 -4.90 -7.74
N ARG A 72 28.73 -3.69 -7.15
CA ARG A 72 29.78 -2.69 -6.95
C ARG A 72 29.81 -2.26 -5.49
N PRO A 73 30.89 -1.61 -5.00
CA PRO A 73 30.91 -1.00 -3.67
C PRO A 73 29.73 -0.06 -3.51
N ILE A 74 29.02 -0.16 -2.38
CA ILE A 74 27.81 0.61 -2.11
C ILE A 74 28.22 1.87 -1.34
N GLU A 75 28.18 3.01 -2.01
CA GLU A 75 28.38 4.33 -1.42
C GLU A 75 27.08 5.15 -1.40
N ARG A 76 26.13 4.83 -2.32
CA ARG A 76 24.85 5.54 -2.50
C ARG A 76 23.72 4.55 -2.66
N THR A 77 22.75 4.64 -1.76
CA THR A 77 21.57 3.78 -1.79
C THR A 77 20.31 4.60 -2.03
N ALA A 78 19.51 4.20 -3.02
CA ALA A 78 18.19 4.76 -3.24
C ALA A 78 17.11 3.85 -2.62
N PHE A 79 16.15 4.44 -1.91
CA PHE A 79 14.97 3.76 -1.41
C PHE A 79 13.74 4.16 -2.23
N LEU A 80 13.16 3.22 -2.96
CA LEU A 80 11.86 3.37 -3.60
C LEU A 80 10.75 2.96 -2.62
N VAL A 81 9.99 3.92 -2.11
CA VAL A 81 8.92 3.66 -1.13
C VAL A 81 7.56 3.77 -1.80
N LEU A 82 6.87 2.63 -1.92
CA LEU A 82 5.55 2.54 -2.54
C LEU A 82 4.45 2.68 -1.50
N THR A 83 3.65 3.75 -1.60
CA THR A 83 2.53 4.03 -0.70
C THR A 83 1.28 4.42 -1.49
N THR A 84 0.15 4.53 -0.80
CA THR A 84 -1.12 4.87 -1.44
C THR A 84 -1.33 6.38 -1.55
N ASN A 85 -2.19 6.80 -2.49
CA ASN A 85 -2.64 8.18 -2.59
C ASN A 85 -3.74 8.50 -1.57
N ARG A 86 -4.53 7.51 -1.16
CA ARG A 86 -5.71 7.68 -0.30
C ARG A 86 -5.49 7.10 1.08
N GLY A 87 -6.29 7.57 2.04
CA GLY A 87 -6.33 7.04 3.41
C GLY A 87 -7.43 6.00 3.60
N LEU A 88 -7.79 5.81 4.87
CA LEU A 88 -8.82 4.88 5.33
C LEU A 88 -8.51 3.40 5.01
N ALA A 89 -7.23 3.08 4.90
CA ALA A 89 -6.71 1.72 4.67
C ALA A 89 -6.04 1.15 5.95
N GLY A 90 -6.59 1.47 7.12
CA GLY A 90 -6.04 1.02 8.39
C GLY A 90 -4.57 1.42 8.58
N PRO A 91 -3.72 0.53 9.13
CA PRO A 91 -2.32 0.82 9.42
C PRO A 91 -1.38 0.64 8.21
N LEU A 92 -1.89 0.33 7.01
CA LEU A 92 -1.08 -0.05 5.84
C LEU A 92 0.07 0.93 5.58
N ASN A 93 -0.25 2.22 5.34
CA ASN A 93 0.78 3.21 5.03
C ASN A 93 1.74 3.46 6.21
N THR A 94 1.23 3.44 7.44
CA THR A 94 2.06 3.59 8.64
C THR A 94 3.07 2.47 8.76
N ASN A 95 2.68 1.23 8.45
CA ASN A 95 3.57 0.09 8.49
C ASN A 95 4.65 0.18 7.39
N ILE A 96 4.27 0.54 6.16
CA ILE A 96 5.22 0.74 5.06
C ILE A 96 6.25 1.81 5.42
N VAL A 97 5.77 2.98 5.87
CA VAL A 97 6.65 4.10 6.25
C VAL A 97 7.57 3.72 7.40
N ARG A 98 7.05 3.03 8.43
CA ARG A 98 7.86 2.57 9.56
C ARG A 98 8.97 1.61 9.10
N THR A 99 8.65 0.67 8.24
CA THR A 99 9.65 -0.26 7.67
C THR A 99 10.67 0.51 6.83
N ALA A 100 10.25 1.45 5.98
CA ALA A 100 11.16 2.28 5.20
C ALA A 100 12.12 3.07 6.08
N VAL A 101 11.60 3.75 7.12
CA VAL A 101 12.41 4.49 8.10
C VAL A 101 13.39 3.55 8.81
N SER A 102 12.92 2.39 9.29
CA SER A 102 13.79 1.42 9.97
C SER A 102 14.93 0.89 9.08
N GLU A 103 14.66 0.67 7.79
CA GLU A 103 15.67 0.22 6.83
C GLU A 103 16.67 1.33 6.47
N ILE A 104 16.18 2.56 6.32
CA ILE A 104 17.02 3.74 6.08
C ILE A 104 17.93 3.98 7.28
N ASP A 105 17.40 4.01 8.49
CA ASP A 105 18.14 4.25 9.71
C ASP A 105 19.12 3.11 10.06
N ALA A 106 18.86 1.90 9.58
CA ALA A 106 19.79 0.77 9.70
C ALA A 106 20.92 0.78 8.67
N THR A 107 20.83 1.66 7.67
CA THR A 107 21.89 1.84 6.67
C THR A 107 23.03 2.65 7.29
N SER A 108 24.29 2.27 7.00
CA SER A 108 25.46 2.95 7.55
C SER A 108 25.48 4.46 7.23
N ASP A 109 25.86 5.28 8.21
CA ASP A 109 26.02 6.75 8.05
C ASP A 109 27.05 7.13 6.98
N ALA A 110 27.92 6.20 6.57
CA ALA A 110 28.88 6.40 5.47
C ALA A 110 28.23 6.30 4.07
N ILE A 111 26.96 5.88 4.00
CA ILE A 111 26.25 5.67 2.74
C ILE A 111 25.31 6.87 2.50
N GLU A 112 25.42 7.50 1.36
CA GLU A 112 24.50 8.56 0.93
C GLU A 112 23.14 7.96 0.59
N ILE A 113 22.07 8.53 1.16
CA ILE A 113 20.71 8.01 1.01
C ILE A 113 19.87 8.96 0.17
N SER A 114 19.28 8.40 -0.87
CA SER A 114 18.26 9.04 -1.71
C SER A 114 16.92 8.34 -1.52
N VAL A 115 15.83 9.12 -1.43
CA VAL A 115 14.50 8.56 -1.27
C VAL A 115 13.60 8.95 -2.43
N VAL A 116 13.08 7.95 -3.13
CA VAL A 116 12.07 8.09 -4.19
C VAL A 116 10.74 7.60 -3.66
N VAL A 117 9.71 8.42 -3.74
CA VAL A 117 8.40 8.10 -3.15
C VAL A 117 7.32 8.03 -4.20
N VAL A 118 6.55 6.94 -4.16
CA VAL A 118 5.29 6.82 -4.88
C VAL A 118 4.14 6.94 -3.88
N GLY A 119 3.18 7.83 -4.20
CA GLY A 119 1.97 8.06 -3.43
C GLY A 119 2.03 9.19 -2.41
N LYS A 120 0.89 9.87 -2.29
CA LYS A 120 0.73 11.07 -1.43
C LYS A 120 0.98 10.78 0.04
N LYS A 121 0.66 9.56 0.52
CA LYS A 121 0.80 9.22 1.95
C LYS A 121 2.26 9.08 2.37
N GLY A 122 3.09 8.47 1.54
CA GLY A 122 4.53 8.40 1.77
C GLY A 122 5.18 9.78 1.66
N HIS A 123 4.83 10.56 0.64
CA HIS A 123 5.33 11.92 0.50
C HIS A 123 5.07 12.75 1.76
N LEU A 124 3.83 12.77 2.26
CA LEU A 124 3.49 13.54 3.46
C LEU A 124 4.24 13.07 4.72
N ALA A 125 4.52 11.77 4.83
CA ALA A 125 5.20 11.20 5.98
C ALA A 125 6.73 11.39 5.94
N LEU A 126 7.34 11.26 4.77
CA LEU A 126 8.80 11.22 4.62
C LEU A 126 9.44 12.57 4.31
N ARG A 127 8.71 13.54 3.73
CA ARG A 127 9.25 14.85 3.31
C ARG A 127 9.90 15.68 4.43
N GLY A 128 9.56 15.41 5.67
CA GLY A 128 10.11 16.09 6.85
C GLY A 128 11.25 15.33 7.52
N LEU A 129 11.53 14.11 7.09
CA LEU A 129 12.55 13.23 7.66
C LEU A 129 13.76 13.09 6.74
N TYR A 130 13.54 13.04 5.43
CA TYR A 130 14.58 12.78 4.43
C TYR A 130 14.47 13.71 3.24
N THR A 131 15.60 13.88 2.54
CA THR A 131 15.63 14.55 1.22
C THR A 131 15.03 13.60 0.18
N LEU A 132 13.93 14.04 -0.44
CA LEU A 132 13.26 13.25 -1.48
C LEU A 132 13.84 13.62 -2.86
N SER A 133 14.46 12.66 -3.54
CA SER A 133 15.01 12.86 -4.88
C SER A 133 13.92 12.95 -5.94
N ALA A 134 12.82 12.19 -5.77
CA ALA A 134 11.67 12.25 -6.66
C ALA A 134 10.39 11.84 -5.94
N VAL A 135 9.24 12.39 -6.40
CA VAL A 135 7.93 12.11 -5.85
C VAL A 135 6.91 11.90 -6.98
N PHE A 136 6.25 10.76 -7.01
CA PHE A 136 5.23 10.40 -7.98
C PHE A 136 3.87 10.25 -7.28
N THR A 137 2.96 11.21 -7.49
CA THR A 137 1.64 11.22 -6.83
C THR A 137 0.47 10.96 -7.76
N ASP A 138 0.71 10.96 -9.07
CA ASP A 138 -0.36 10.92 -10.08
C ASP A 138 -0.58 9.51 -10.65
N ILE A 139 0.05 8.49 -10.05
CA ILE A 139 -0.17 7.10 -10.43
C ILE A 139 -1.58 6.67 -10.01
N SER A 140 -2.29 6.03 -10.93
CA SER A 140 -3.67 5.58 -10.75
C SER A 140 -3.81 4.51 -9.64
N ASP A 141 -5.01 4.41 -9.03
CA ASP A 141 -5.39 3.31 -8.13
C ASP A 141 -5.43 1.94 -8.88
N GLN A 142 -5.45 1.97 -10.23
CA GLN A 142 -5.30 0.81 -11.11
C GLN A 142 -4.10 1.09 -12.03
N PRO A 143 -2.88 0.84 -11.56
CA PRO A 143 -1.69 1.18 -12.31
C PRO A 143 -1.58 0.34 -13.59
N SER A 144 -1.14 0.97 -14.65
CA SER A 144 -0.68 0.33 -15.88
C SER A 144 0.85 0.34 -15.94
N VAL A 145 1.44 -0.45 -16.82
CA VAL A 145 2.89 -0.43 -17.05
C VAL A 145 3.36 0.96 -17.47
N LEU A 146 2.58 1.69 -18.25
CA LEU A 146 2.90 3.05 -18.70
C LEU A 146 2.97 4.06 -17.53
N ASP A 147 2.15 3.88 -16.50
CA ASP A 147 2.17 4.75 -15.32
C ASP A 147 3.45 4.59 -14.49
N ILE A 148 4.13 3.45 -14.63
CA ILE A 148 5.31 3.05 -13.85
C ILE A 148 6.61 3.37 -14.60
N ALA A 149 6.55 3.45 -15.93
CA ALA A 149 7.72 3.71 -16.76
C ALA A 149 8.57 4.92 -16.30
N PRO A 150 8.01 6.09 -15.89
CA PRO A 150 8.82 7.20 -15.40
C PRO A 150 9.57 6.89 -14.11
N VAL A 151 8.99 6.06 -13.22
CA VAL A 151 9.62 5.65 -11.95
C VAL A 151 10.79 4.73 -12.24
N THR A 152 10.58 3.72 -13.08
CA THR A 152 11.60 2.72 -13.42
C THR A 152 12.73 3.33 -14.24
N GLN A 153 12.42 4.21 -15.20
CA GLN A 153 13.42 4.88 -15.99
C GLN A 153 14.33 5.77 -15.13
N LEU A 154 13.77 6.53 -14.18
CA LEU A 154 14.57 7.32 -13.24
C LEU A 154 15.56 6.44 -12.46
N LEU A 155 15.13 5.25 -12.01
CA LEU A 155 15.97 4.34 -11.23
C LEU A 155 17.06 3.67 -12.10
N VAL A 156 16.70 3.24 -13.32
CA VAL A 156 17.64 2.62 -14.26
C VAL A 156 18.69 3.64 -14.69
N ASP A 157 18.26 4.80 -15.17
CA ASP A 157 19.16 5.88 -15.61
C ASP A 157 20.08 6.35 -14.47
N GLY A 158 19.54 6.46 -13.24
CA GLY A 158 20.31 6.86 -12.06
C GLY A 158 21.35 5.79 -11.68
N TYR A 159 21.01 4.52 -11.77
CA TYR A 159 21.95 3.43 -11.53
C TYR A 159 23.05 3.39 -12.60
N GLU A 160 22.71 3.54 -13.87
CA GLU A 160 23.68 3.53 -14.99
C GLU A 160 24.64 4.75 -14.93
N ARG A 161 24.13 5.94 -14.59
CA ARG A 161 24.97 7.13 -14.39
C ARG A 161 25.83 7.05 -13.13
N GLY A 162 25.52 6.10 -12.22
CA GLY A 162 26.17 5.97 -10.93
C GLY A 162 25.66 6.95 -9.88
N ASP A 163 24.45 7.49 -10.04
CA ASP A 163 23.78 8.27 -8.99
C ASP A 163 23.40 7.37 -7.78
N PHE A 164 23.22 6.08 -8.04
CA PHE A 164 22.91 5.05 -7.04
C PHE A 164 23.77 3.81 -7.29
N ASP A 165 24.24 3.18 -6.21
CA ASP A 165 24.99 1.91 -6.25
C ASP A 165 24.12 0.74 -5.79
N GLU A 166 23.06 1.04 -5.04
CA GLU A 166 22.03 0.10 -4.65
C GLU A 166 20.65 0.76 -4.72
N VAL A 167 19.62 0.01 -5.12
CA VAL A 167 18.22 0.45 -5.02
C VAL A 167 17.43 -0.60 -4.27
N ARG A 168 16.80 -0.19 -3.17
CA ARG A 168 15.89 -1.01 -2.37
C ARG A 168 14.46 -0.51 -2.51
N MET A 169 13.53 -1.42 -2.78
CA MET A 169 12.10 -1.10 -2.87
C MET A 169 11.38 -1.58 -1.62
N VAL A 170 10.60 -0.68 -1.02
CA VAL A 170 9.73 -0.97 0.14
C VAL A 170 8.28 -0.90 -0.31
N TYR A 171 7.54 -2.00 -0.18
CA TYR A 171 6.15 -2.11 -0.60
C TYR A 171 5.39 -3.11 0.28
N PRO A 172 4.04 -3.10 0.31
CA PRO A 172 3.26 -4.09 1.04
C PRO A 172 3.03 -5.33 0.17
N GLU A 173 3.61 -6.45 0.54
CA GLU A 173 3.29 -7.76 -0.05
C GLU A 173 1.86 -8.17 0.35
N PHE A 174 1.06 -8.53 -0.65
CA PHE A 174 -0.29 -9.03 -0.42
C PHE A 174 -0.25 -10.54 -0.10
N VAL A 175 -0.30 -10.89 1.18
CA VAL A 175 -0.34 -12.29 1.64
C VAL A 175 -1.77 -12.82 1.56
N ASN A 176 -2.72 -12.12 2.19
CA ASN A 176 -4.16 -12.43 2.16
C ASN A 176 -5.00 -11.19 2.56
N ILE A 177 -6.31 -11.35 2.62
CA ILE A 177 -7.26 -10.27 2.92
C ILE A 177 -6.98 -9.60 4.28
N LEU A 178 -6.52 -10.33 5.27
CA LEU A 178 -6.29 -9.82 6.63
C LEU A 178 -4.84 -9.38 6.85
N THR A 179 -3.91 -9.89 6.04
CA THR A 179 -2.48 -9.74 6.27
C THR A 179 -1.82 -9.12 5.04
N GLN A 180 -1.28 -7.93 5.22
CA GLN A 180 -0.42 -7.22 4.28
C GLN A 180 0.88 -6.92 5.02
N GLN A 181 2.01 -7.45 4.52
CA GLN A 181 3.30 -7.31 5.17
C GLN A 181 4.19 -6.35 4.39
N PRO A 182 4.75 -5.30 5.01
CA PRO A 182 5.80 -4.52 4.37
C PRO A 182 6.99 -5.43 4.05
N ARG A 183 7.48 -5.33 2.81
CA ARG A 183 8.62 -6.09 2.32
C ARG A 183 9.64 -5.15 1.73
N VAL A 184 10.91 -5.49 1.94
CA VAL A 184 12.04 -4.80 1.34
C VAL A 184 12.68 -5.74 0.35
N VAL A 185 12.83 -5.27 -0.89
CA VAL A 185 13.44 -6.04 -1.98
C VAL A 185 14.50 -5.19 -2.65
N ARG A 186 15.67 -5.75 -2.87
CA ARG A 186 16.70 -5.10 -3.66
C ARG A 186 16.34 -5.16 -5.14
N LEU A 187 16.27 -4.00 -5.80
CA LEU A 187 16.03 -3.88 -7.23
C LEU A 187 17.35 -3.87 -8.00
N PHE A 188 18.36 -3.16 -7.47
CA PHE A 188 19.69 -3.06 -8.05
C PHE A 188 20.78 -3.26 -6.99
N PRO A 189 21.88 -3.91 -7.34
CA PRO A 189 22.03 -4.76 -8.53
C PRO A 189 20.97 -5.85 -8.54
N VAL A 190 20.50 -6.23 -9.74
CA VAL A 190 19.45 -7.25 -9.89
C VAL A 190 19.98 -8.58 -9.35
N VAL A 191 19.30 -9.09 -8.32
CA VAL A 191 19.59 -10.42 -7.77
C VAL A 191 18.79 -11.45 -8.55
N LEU A 192 19.49 -12.28 -9.26
CA LEU A 192 18.87 -13.41 -9.95
C LEU A 192 18.64 -14.54 -8.95
N PRO A 193 17.54 -15.30 -9.04
CA PRO A 193 17.36 -16.52 -8.27
C PRO A 193 18.54 -17.47 -8.52
N GLU A 194 18.91 -18.24 -7.51
CA GLU A 194 19.93 -19.29 -7.69
C GLU A 194 19.48 -20.26 -8.79
N VAL A 195 20.29 -20.38 -9.82
CA VAL A 195 20.01 -21.23 -10.98
C VAL A 195 19.87 -22.67 -10.51
N GLN A 196 18.69 -23.23 -10.59
CA GLN A 196 18.51 -24.67 -10.48
C GLN A 196 19.12 -25.29 -11.73
N GLN A 197 20.23 -26.05 -11.55
CA GLN A 197 21.00 -26.69 -12.61
C GLN A 197 20.21 -27.73 -13.47
N ASP A 198 18.96 -27.97 -13.14
CA ASP A 198 18.03 -28.84 -13.89
C ASP A 198 17.34 -28.17 -15.09
N ALA A 199 17.66 -26.92 -15.42
CA ALA A 199 17.22 -26.35 -16.68
C ALA A 199 17.95 -27.07 -17.81
N ARG A 200 17.33 -28.16 -18.31
CA ARG A 200 17.77 -28.87 -19.53
C ARG A 200 18.16 -27.82 -20.55
N GLU A 201 19.40 -27.90 -21.03
CA GLU A 201 19.90 -27.16 -22.18
C GLU A 201 18.95 -27.37 -23.35
N ALA A 202 17.90 -26.59 -23.43
CA ALA A 202 17.24 -26.39 -24.70
C ALA A 202 18.23 -25.53 -25.49
N ASP A 203 18.63 -25.98 -26.65
CA ASP A 203 19.42 -25.21 -27.63
C ASP A 203 18.63 -23.97 -28.04
N ILE A 204 18.74 -22.92 -27.20
CA ILE A 204 18.09 -21.62 -27.48
C ILE A 204 19.11 -20.81 -28.27
N ILE A 205 18.72 -20.43 -29.48
CA ILE A 205 19.50 -19.53 -30.32
C ILE A 205 19.07 -18.10 -29.97
N PHE A 206 20.04 -17.29 -29.52
CA PHE A 206 19.81 -15.88 -29.21
C PHE A 206 20.29 -15.02 -30.38
N GLU A 207 19.44 -14.13 -30.88
CA GLU A 207 19.76 -13.21 -31.95
C GLU A 207 19.63 -11.74 -31.46
N PRO A 208 20.63 -10.87 -31.67
CA PRO A 208 21.90 -11.14 -32.35
C PRO A 208 22.92 -11.92 -31.52
N ASP A 209 22.92 -11.77 -30.20
CA ASP A 209 23.76 -12.47 -29.23
C ASP A 209 23.15 -12.39 -27.80
N PRO A 210 23.53 -13.27 -26.86
CA PRO A 210 22.94 -13.31 -25.52
C PRO A 210 23.11 -12.01 -24.73
N ALA A 211 24.24 -11.31 -24.87
CA ALA A 211 24.53 -10.11 -24.09
C ALA A 211 23.62 -8.94 -24.52
N SER A 212 23.47 -8.72 -25.82
CA SER A 212 22.58 -7.70 -26.38
C SER A 212 21.10 -7.94 -26.00
N VAL A 213 20.67 -9.20 -26.02
CA VAL A 213 19.30 -9.56 -25.62
C VAL A 213 19.12 -9.32 -24.10
N LEU A 214 20.12 -9.67 -23.29
CA LEU A 214 20.10 -9.44 -21.85
C LEU A 214 20.02 -7.94 -21.51
N GLU A 215 20.83 -7.11 -22.17
CA GLU A 215 20.80 -5.65 -21.99
C GLU A 215 19.44 -5.03 -22.30
N ALA A 216 18.77 -5.48 -23.36
CA ALA A 216 17.44 -5.03 -23.72
C ALA A 216 16.33 -5.56 -22.78
N LEU A 217 16.53 -6.72 -22.15
CA LEU A 217 15.52 -7.40 -21.33
C LEU A 217 15.50 -6.91 -19.86
N ILE A 218 16.66 -6.53 -19.31
CA ILE A 218 16.79 -6.12 -17.90
C ILE A 218 15.89 -4.91 -17.55
N PRO A 219 15.83 -3.82 -18.30
CA PRO A 219 14.91 -2.71 -18.01
C PRO A 219 13.45 -3.16 -17.93
N ARG A 220 13.06 -4.09 -18.80
CA ARG A 220 11.71 -4.68 -18.80
C ARG A 220 11.45 -5.54 -17.56
N PHE A 221 12.45 -6.29 -17.11
CA PHE A 221 12.36 -7.06 -15.86
C PHE A 221 12.16 -6.14 -14.65
N VAL A 222 12.92 -5.06 -14.57
CA VAL A 222 12.79 -4.06 -13.49
C VAL A 222 11.40 -3.41 -13.54
N GLU A 223 10.96 -2.98 -14.73
CA GLU A 223 9.62 -2.41 -14.93
C GLU A 223 8.53 -3.36 -14.44
N MET A 224 8.63 -4.64 -14.79
CA MET A 224 7.66 -5.66 -14.35
C MET A 224 7.73 -5.95 -12.86
N THR A 225 8.91 -5.88 -12.26
CA THR A 225 9.09 -6.07 -10.82
C THR A 225 8.42 -4.92 -10.04
N VAL A 226 8.64 -3.68 -10.45
CA VAL A 226 7.99 -2.50 -9.84
C VAL A 226 6.47 -2.52 -10.12
N TYR A 227 6.06 -2.87 -11.34
CA TYR A 227 4.65 -3.00 -11.70
C TYR A 227 3.92 -4.02 -10.82
N ARG A 228 4.52 -5.19 -10.62
CA ARG A 228 3.98 -6.20 -9.72
C ARG A 228 3.84 -5.68 -8.29
N ALA A 229 4.85 -5.00 -7.76
CA ALA A 229 4.80 -4.40 -6.43
C ALA A 229 3.67 -3.34 -6.32
N MET A 230 3.42 -2.57 -7.38
CA MET A 230 2.31 -1.62 -7.45
C MET A 230 0.94 -2.31 -7.51
N LEU A 231 0.81 -3.44 -8.19
CA LEU A 231 -0.42 -4.25 -8.17
C LEU A 231 -0.67 -4.85 -6.78
N GLU A 232 0.39 -5.33 -6.11
CA GLU A 232 0.31 -5.83 -4.74
C GLU A 232 -0.05 -4.71 -3.75
N LEU A 233 0.48 -3.49 -3.93
CA LEU A 233 0.07 -2.30 -3.18
C LEU A 233 -1.43 -2.01 -3.39
N ALA A 234 -1.92 -2.03 -4.63
CA ALA A 234 -3.32 -1.78 -4.94
C ALA A 234 -4.25 -2.83 -4.29
N ALA A 235 -3.88 -4.12 -4.35
CA ALA A 235 -4.62 -5.20 -3.70
C ALA A 235 -4.60 -5.04 -2.17
N SER A 236 -3.45 -4.75 -1.58
CA SER A 236 -3.25 -4.50 -0.16
C SER A 236 -4.07 -3.29 0.33
N GLU A 237 -4.09 -2.21 -0.44
CA GLU A 237 -4.86 -1.00 -0.13
C GLU A 237 -6.35 -1.28 -0.06
N GLN A 238 -6.91 -1.96 -1.07
CA GLN A 238 -8.34 -2.24 -1.11
C GLN A 238 -8.73 -3.26 -0.04
N SER A 239 -7.89 -4.24 0.26
CA SER A 239 -8.09 -5.21 1.31
C SER A 239 -8.09 -4.56 2.70
N ALA A 240 -7.05 -3.79 3.02
CA ALA A 240 -6.95 -3.07 4.28
C ALA A 240 -8.11 -2.07 4.46
N ARG A 241 -8.52 -1.39 3.39
CA ARG A 241 -9.69 -0.49 3.40
C ARG A 241 -10.98 -1.26 3.66
N MET A 242 -11.20 -2.39 3.03
CA MET A 242 -12.38 -3.22 3.24
C MET A 242 -12.50 -3.65 4.71
N VAL A 243 -11.40 -4.13 5.32
CA VAL A 243 -11.34 -4.54 6.72
C VAL A 243 -11.58 -3.34 7.66
N ALA A 244 -10.93 -2.20 7.40
CA ALA A 244 -11.10 -0.99 8.20
C ALA A 244 -12.54 -0.45 8.13
N MET A 245 -13.18 -0.46 6.96
CA MET A 245 -14.55 0.00 6.79
C MET A 245 -15.57 -0.97 7.41
N ARG A 246 -15.28 -2.27 7.41
CA ARG A 246 -16.07 -3.26 8.13
C ARG A 246 -16.06 -2.97 9.63
N ALA A 247 -14.88 -2.84 10.23
CA ALA A 247 -14.74 -2.51 11.65
C ALA A 247 -15.41 -1.17 12.00
N ALA A 248 -15.27 -0.15 11.15
CA ALA A 248 -15.94 1.12 11.34
C ALA A 248 -17.48 1.02 11.29
N THR A 249 -18.02 0.14 10.44
CA THR A 249 -19.46 -0.11 10.34
C THR A 249 -19.98 -0.84 11.59
N GLU A 250 -19.25 -1.82 12.09
CA GLU A 250 -19.56 -2.56 13.33
C GLU A 250 -19.54 -1.62 14.54
N ASN A 251 -18.47 -0.84 14.72
CA ASN A 251 -18.36 0.15 15.80
C ASN A 251 -19.46 1.23 15.75
N ALA A 252 -19.84 1.69 14.55
CA ALA A 252 -20.94 2.63 14.39
C ALA A 252 -22.28 2.02 14.80
N THR A 253 -22.50 0.73 14.55
CA THR A 253 -23.72 0.02 14.96
C THR A 253 -23.83 -0.06 16.48
N GLU A 254 -22.75 -0.48 17.15
CA GLU A 254 -22.70 -0.52 18.63
C GLU A 254 -22.93 0.86 19.25
N LEU A 255 -22.31 1.89 18.69
CA LEU A 255 -22.49 3.26 19.16
C LEU A 255 -23.94 3.73 19.02
N ILE A 256 -24.64 3.38 17.92
CA ILE A 256 -26.06 3.71 17.72
C ILE A 256 -26.91 3.03 18.79
N GLU A 257 -26.66 1.77 19.11
CA GLU A 257 -27.38 1.03 20.14
C GLU A 257 -27.21 1.68 21.52
N GLY A 258 -25.98 2.01 21.89
CA GLY A 258 -25.69 2.74 23.13
C GLY A 258 -26.37 4.10 23.21
N LEU A 259 -26.34 4.87 22.12
CA LEU A 259 -27.02 6.16 22.04
C LEU A 259 -28.56 6.03 22.12
N ARG A 260 -29.15 5.00 21.54
CA ARG A 260 -30.59 4.72 21.65
C ARG A 260 -30.99 4.39 23.08
N LEU A 261 -30.21 3.58 23.79
CA LEU A 261 -30.46 3.30 25.22
C LEU A 261 -30.39 4.57 26.06
N ALA A 262 -29.37 5.40 25.86
CA ALA A 262 -29.25 6.68 26.56
C ALA A 262 -30.42 7.63 26.25
N TYR A 263 -30.83 7.73 24.98
CA TYR A 263 -31.98 8.51 24.58
C TYR A 263 -33.29 8.03 25.24
N ASN A 264 -33.53 6.73 25.27
CA ASN A 264 -34.73 6.15 25.87
C ASN A 264 -34.79 6.40 27.39
N LYS A 265 -33.64 6.21 28.10
CA LYS A 265 -33.54 6.55 29.55
C LYS A 265 -33.86 8.03 29.81
N LEU A 266 -33.24 8.92 29.03
CA LEU A 266 -33.47 10.35 29.19
C LEU A 266 -34.92 10.76 28.87
N ARG A 267 -35.51 10.15 27.82
CA ARG A 267 -36.93 10.37 27.50
C ARG A 267 -37.86 9.92 28.62
N GLN A 268 -37.62 8.71 29.20
CA GLN A 268 -38.41 8.21 30.32
C GLN A 268 -38.30 9.10 31.54
N ALA A 269 -37.06 9.50 31.90
CA ALA A 269 -36.84 10.43 33.03
C ALA A 269 -37.59 11.75 32.85
N ARG A 270 -37.55 12.29 31.64
CA ARG A 270 -38.27 13.55 31.31
C ARG A 270 -39.80 13.40 31.42
N ILE A 271 -40.35 12.30 30.86
CA ILE A 271 -41.80 12.03 30.96
C ILE A 271 -42.20 11.88 32.41
N THR A 272 -41.42 11.16 33.23
CA THR A 272 -41.68 10.97 34.65
C THR A 272 -41.65 12.32 35.40
N SER A 273 -40.69 13.18 35.12
CA SER A 273 -40.61 14.53 35.71
C SER A 273 -41.83 15.35 35.32
N GLU A 274 -42.21 15.38 34.05
CA GLU A 274 -43.40 16.12 33.57
C GLU A 274 -44.69 15.61 34.25
N ILE A 275 -44.83 14.30 34.48
CA ILE A 275 -45.98 13.74 35.21
C ILE A 275 -45.97 14.17 36.66
N ILE A 276 -44.82 14.13 37.33
CA ILE A 276 -44.67 14.56 38.72
C ILE A 276 -45.01 16.06 38.86
N ASP A 277 -44.49 16.89 37.96
CA ASP A 277 -44.75 18.33 37.98
C ASP A 277 -46.26 18.64 37.80
N ILE A 278 -46.95 17.95 36.88
CA ILE A 278 -48.37 18.08 36.68
C ILE A 278 -49.15 17.61 37.91
N ALA A 279 -48.83 16.44 38.48
CA ALA A 279 -49.48 15.88 39.67
C ALA A 279 -49.30 16.80 40.88
N SER A 280 -48.08 17.31 41.09
CA SER A 280 -47.78 18.25 42.18
C SER A 280 -48.52 19.57 42.03
N GLY A 281 -48.59 20.08 40.80
CA GLY A 281 -49.39 21.30 40.52
C GLY A 281 -50.89 21.12 40.73
N ALA A 282 -51.47 19.94 40.36
CA ALA A 282 -52.87 19.63 40.60
C ALA A 282 -53.17 19.49 42.10
N ASN A 283 -52.30 18.85 42.90
CA ASN A 283 -52.49 18.76 44.35
C ASN A 283 -52.39 20.15 44.99
N ALA A 284 -51.48 21.01 44.61
CA ALA A 284 -51.36 22.36 45.15
C ALA A 284 -52.59 23.23 44.84
N LEU A 285 -53.30 22.99 43.73
CA LEU A 285 -54.56 23.67 43.39
C LEU A 285 -55.78 23.08 44.12
N ALA A 286 -55.75 21.84 44.56
CA ALA A 286 -56.81 21.19 45.30
C ALA A 286 -56.79 21.56 46.80
N ASP A 287 -55.62 21.94 47.31
CA ASP A 287 -55.40 22.36 48.71
C ASP A 287 -55.51 23.88 48.89
N ALA A 288 -55.80 24.67 47.85
CA ALA A 288 -56.04 26.13 47.86
C ALA A 288 -57.50 26.44 47.69
#